data_8ff89ceda02a3dc41dd966112391b267
#
_entry.id   8ff89ceda02a3dc41dd966112391b267
#
_cell.length_a   1.000
_cell.length_b   1.000
_cell.length_c   1.000
_cell.angle_alpha   90.00
_cell.angle_beta   90.00
_cell.angle_gamma   90.00
#
_symmetry.space_group_name_H-M   'P 1'
#
loop_
_entity.id
_entity.type
_entity.pdbx_description
1 polymer ?
#
loop_
_entity_poly.entity_id
_entity_poly.type
_entity_poly.pdbx_seq_one_letter_code
_entity_poly.pdbx_strand_id
1 'polypeptide(L)'
;MERLKTYAFKTIRAMQNYYGSVETVYPLALDKITEKTGYYMGLKDTAHLAPEVFDRLEQLGYYLHTLDKSSLGGRAIDVTLRNPITGRPMSGSSSGTAMNVFLGINDLGIGTDGGGSVLAPATALNLYACIHPDLFREPGTTKQVKKSTDGINFCPSFGMMGRQLDHIKQVMTDEGWLACDVPKEPLLVGIDNGISELVGIDQALVSHLDCESKHQMPRKTLIACLNQWLEEYRLIITEEGPIDLVGMGDTVFGHFDEYTQRIQQDGNKGFLRVVNMCQSFGLIVPTGELSRGYLLMCKSSDKEAIAYAFELASKMGRPEDSLSRQYFEEAKNYFEIGVHLRRGCY
;
A
#
# COMPACT_ATOMS: atom_id res chain seq x y z
N MET A 1 11.43 27.27 -8.13
CA MET A 1 12.14 27.34 -6.81
C MET A 1 11.36 26.73 -5.65
N GLU A 2 10.03 26.84 -5.61
CA GLU A 2 9.23 26.28 -4.50
C GLU A 2 9.27 24.75 -4.46
N ARG A 3 9.16 24.10 -5.60
CA ARG A 3 9.21 22.62 -5.71
C ARG A 3 10.56 22.07 -5.27
N LEU A 4 11.67 22.66 -5.71
CA LEU A 4 13.02 22.25 -5.29
C LEU A 4 13.22 22.39 -3.78
N LYS A 5 12.71 23.47 -3.18
CA LYS A 5 12.73 23.61 -1.71
C LYS A 5 11.95 22.49 -1.03
N THR A 6 10.78 22.14 -1.54
CA THR A 6 9.98 21.04 -1.00
C THR A 6 10.77 19.73 -1.01
N TYR A 7 11.45 19.39 -2.13
CA TYR A 7 12.24 18.16 -2.21
C TYR A 7 13.51 18.21 -1.35
N ALA A 8 14.15 19.37 -1.23
CA ALA A 8 15.25 19.56 -0.27
C ALA A 8 14.78 19.31 1.18
N PHE A 9 13.59 19.79 1.56
CA PHE A 9 13.00 19.47 2.87
C PHE A 9 12.68 17.99 3.04
N LYS A 10 12.16 17.30 2.01
CA LYS A 10 11.95 15.85 2.05
C LYS A 10 13.27 15.12 2.36
N THR A 11 14.38 15.54 1.72
CA THR A 11 15.70 14.95 1.97
C THR A 11 16.20 15.23 3.38
N ILE A 12 16.05 16.46 3.88
CA ILE A 12 16.40 16.80 5.27
C ILE A 12 15.59 15.92 6.25
N ARG A 13 14.31 15.75 6.05
CA ARG A 13 13.46 14.89 6.89
C ARG A 13 13.89 13.43 6.86
N ALA A 14 14.22 12.91 5.68
CA ALA A 14 14.77 11.56 5.54
C ALA A 14 16.07 11.39 6.34
N MET A 15 16.98 12.39 6.29
CA MET A 15 18.23 12.38 7.03
C MET A 15 18.04 12.53 8.54
N GLN A 16 17.07 13.35 8.98
CA GLN A 16 16.71 13.48 10.40
C GLN A 16 16.12 12.18 10.96
N ASN A 17 15.42 11.43 10.12
CA ASN A 17 14.85 10.11 10.43
C ASN A 17 14.13 10.04 11.79
N TYR A 18 13.34 11.05 12.11
CA TYR A 18 12.71 11.23 13.42
C TYR A 18 11.91 10.00 13.88
N TYR A 19 11.25 9.34 12.94
CA TYR A 19 10.45 8.14 13.22
C TYR A 19 11.23 6.83 13.10
N GLY A 20 12.51 6.87 12.74
CA GLY A 20 13.33 5.67 12.55
C GLY A 20 12.94 4.78 11.38
N SER A 21 12.18 5.30 10.42
CA SER A 21 11.61 4.55 9.29
C SER A 21 12.52 4.43 8.07
N VAL A 22 13.61 5.21 8.02
CA VAL A 22 14.59 5.20 6.94
C VAL A 22 15.82 4.40 7.38
N GLU A 23 16.29 3.49 6.53
CA GLU A 23 17.55 2.74 6.72
C GLU A 23 18.72 3.47 6.05
N THR A 24 18.52 3.95 4.81
CA THR A 24 19.54 4.66 4.04
C THR A 24 18.91 5.80 3.24
N VAL A 25 19.60 6.93 3.16
CA VAL A 25 19.20 8.08 2.32
C VAL A 25 20.17 8.22 1.16
N TYR A 26 19.65 8.47 -0.03
CA TYR A 26 20.40 8.83 -1.24
C TYR A 26 20.19 10.31 -1.59
N PRO A 27 20.91 11.24 -0.93
CA PRO A 27 20.63 12.67 -1.04
C PRO A 27 20.85 13.24 -2.43
N LEU A 28 21.73 12.62 -3.25
CA LEU A 28 21.98 13.02 -4.63
C LEU A 28 20.79 12.81 -5.57
N ALA A 29 19.73 12.10 -5.13
CA ALA A 29 18.45 12.08 -5.85
C ALA A 29 17.88 13.50 -6.05
N LEU A 30 18.22 14.46 -5.19
CA LEU A 30 17.83 15.86 -5.31
C LEU A 30 18.33 16.50 -6.62
N ASP A 31 19.51 16.12 -7.10
CA ASP A 31 20.10 16.68 -8.32
C ASP A 31 19.27 16.33 -9.58
N LYS A 32 18.47 15.27 -9.51
CA LYS A 32 17.58 14.80 -10.58
C LYS A 32 16.20 15.47 -10.54
N ILE A 33 15.87 16.23 -9.49
CA ILE A 33 14.59 16.93 -9.33
C ILE A 33 14.66 18.29 -10.00
N THR A 34 13.65 18.61 -10.79
CA THR A 34 13.50 19.91 -11.45
C THR A 34 12.25 20.67 -10.93
N GLU A 35 12.06 21.90 -11.39
CA GLU A 35 10.83 22.67 -11.09
C GLU A 35 9.55 22.02 -11.63
N LYS A 36 9.66 21.11 -12.60
CA LYS A 36 8.49 20.50 -13.27
C LYS A 36 8.43 18.99 -13.15
N THR A 37 9.56 18.32 -12.98
CA THR A 37 9.68 16.86 -13.10
C THR A 37 10.51 16.26 -11.98
N GLY A 38 10.42 14.95 -11.85
CA GLY A 38 11.14 14.15 -10.88
C GLY A 38 10.35 13.94 -9.59
N TYR A 39 10.38 12.72 -9.07
CA TYR A 39 9.70 12.29 -7.84
C TYR A 39 10.64 11.41 -7.01
N TYR A 40 10.50 11.46 -5.71
CA TYR A 40 11.23 10.58 -4.81
C TYR A 40 10.54 9.24 -4.64
N MET A 41 11.33 8.17 -4.75
CA MET A 41 10.90 6.79 -4.54
C MET A 41 11.61 6.19 -3.34
N GLY A 42 10.86 5.53 -2.46
CA GLY A 42 11.38 4.70 -1.38
C GLY A 42 11.29 3.22 -1.75
N LEU A 43 12.31 2.46 -1.40
CA LEU A 43 12.34 1.03 -1.60
C LEU A 43 12.48 0.32 -0.24
N LYS A 44 11.62 -0.64 0.03
CA LYS A 44 11.76 -1.53 1.19
C LYS A 44 13.15 -2.20 1.19
N ASP A 45 13.87 -2.15 2.29
CA ASP A 45 15.25 -2.66 2.45
C ASP A 45 15.42 -4.13 2.06
N THR A 46 14.38 -4.94 2.16
CA THR A 46 14.35 -6.36 1.78
C THR A 46 13.80 -6.63 0.38
N ALA A 47 13.46 -5.58 -0.38
CA ALA A 47 13.04 -5.70 -1.77
C ALA A 47 14.25 -5.61 -2.70
N HIS A 48 14.33 -6.52 -3.65
CA HIS A 48 15.41 -6.54 -4.64
C HIS A 48 14.81 -6.36 -6.03
N LEU A 49 14.97 -5.16 -6.59
CA LEU A 49 14.61 -4.85 -7.97
C LEU A 49 15.81 -5.11 -8.90
N ALA A 50 15.53 -5.58 -10.10
CA ALA A 50 16.55 -5.68 -11.15
C ALA A 50 17.00 -4.29 -11.61
N PRO A 51 18.27 -4.11 -12.05
CA PRO A 51 18.77 -2.83 -12.53
C PRO A 51 17.90 -2.22 -13.64
N GLU A 52 17.38 -3.03 -14.54
CA GLU A 52 16.53 -2.62 -15.66
C GLU A 52 15.21 -2.00 -15.17
N VAL A 53 14.71 -2.43 -14.02
CA VAL A 53 13.51 -1.84 -13.38
C VAL A 53 13.83 -0.45 -12.84
N PHE A 54 14.99 -0.26 -12.23
CA PHE A 54 15.44 1.07 -11.80
C PHE A 54 15.56 2.02 -12.99
N ASP A 55 16.16 1.57 -14.11
CA ASP A 55 16.32 2.39 -15.31
C ASP A 55 14.96 2.83 -15.87
N ARG A 56 13.96 1.93 -15.92
CA ARG A 56 12.59 2.28 -16.33
C ARG A 56 11.95 3.28 -15.39
N LEU A 57 12.03 3.07 -14.08
CA LEU A 57 11.47 3.99 -13.07
C LEU A 57 12.15 5.38 -13.15
N GLU A 58 13.47 5.44 -13.38
CA GLU A 58 14.17 6.71 -13.60
C GLU A 58 13.72 7.42 -14.89
N GLN A 59 13.46 6.68 -15.97
CA GLN A 59 12.90 7.26 -17.22
C GLN A 59 11.51 7.86 -16.99
N LEU A 60 10.72 7.28 -16.06
CA LEU A 60 9.42 7.83 -15.61
C LEU A 60 9.59 9.02 -14.66
N GLY A 61 10.80 9.30 -14.22
CA GLY A 61 11.12 10.38 -13.29
C GLY A 61 11.04 9.99 -11.81
N TYR A 62 11.03 8.70 -11.46
CA TYR A 62 11.11 8.23 -10.08
C TYR A 62 12.55 7.90 -9.70
N TYR A 63 13.10 8.63 -8.75
CA TYR A 63 14.49 8.49 -8.32
C TYR A 63 14.58 7.89 -6.93
N LEU A 64 15.41 6.85 -6.77
CA LEU A 64 15.61 6.22 -5.48
C LEU A 64 16.17 7.23 -4.48
N HIS A 65 15.38 7.53 -3.46
CA HIS A 65 15.70 8.50 -2.41
C HIS A 65 16.03 7.82 -1.08
N THR A 66 15.27 6.76 -0.72
CA THR A 66 15.49 6.05 0.53
C THR A 66 15.43 4.52 0.35
N LEU A 67 16.25 3.80 1.15
CA LEU A 67 15.91 2.45 1.56
C LEU A 67 15.11 2.56 2.86
N ASP A 68 13.97 1.90 2.88
CA ASP A 68 12.97 2.01 3.93
C ASP A 68 13.00 0.77 4.83
N LYS A 69 12.95 0.99 6.13
CA LYS A 69 13.00 -0.07 7.13
C LYS A 69 11.81 -1.03 6.98
N SER A 70 12.08 -2.33 7.06
CA SER A 70 11.04 -3.35 7.11
C SER A 70 10.92 -3.95 8.51
N SER A 71 9.76 -4.56 8.80
CA SER A 71 9.60 -5.30 10.06
C SER A 71 10.54 -6.49 10.14
N LEU A 72 11.12 -6.70 11.31
CA LEU A 72 12.05 -7.81 11.56
C LEU A 72 11.41 -9.16 11.21
N GLY A 73 12.12 -9.94 10.39
CA GLY A 73 11.66 -11.26 9.96
C GLY A 73 10.41 -11.25 9.08
N GLY A 74 10.03 -10.10 8.52
CA GLY A 74 8.84 -9.97 7.66
C GLY A 74 7.51 -10.08 8.40
N ARG A 75 7.49 -9.79 9.70
CA ARG A 75 6.28 -9.86 10.54
C ARG A 75 5.20 -8.91 10.06
N ALA A 76 3.95 -9.29 10.27
CA ALA A 76 2.78 -8.48 9.91
C ALA A 76 2.56 -7.27 10.83
N ILE A 77 3.26 -7.21 11.98
CA ILE A 77 3.37 -6.07 12.88
C ILE A 77 4.85 -5.73 13.07
N ASP A 78 5.19 -4.47 12.90
CA ASP A 78 6.51 -3.92 13.24
C ASP A 78 6.48 -3.41 14.68
N VAL A 79 7.22 -4.08 15.55
CA VAL A 79 7.27 -3.73 16.98
C VAL A 79 8.26 -2.59 17.27
N THR A 80 9.10 -2.22 16.31
CA THR A 80 10.10 -1.15 16.45
C THR A 80 9.60 0.19 15.92
N LEU A 81 8.77 0.17 14.87
CA LEU A 81 8.16 1.37 14.31
C LEU A 81 6.76 1.60 14.89
N ARG A 82 6.40 2.87 15.01
CA ARG A 82 5.10 3.31 15.50
C ARG A 82 4.31 4.00 14.40
N ASN A 83 3.02 3.66 14.27
CA ASN A 83 2.11 4.39 13.40
C ASN A 83 2.09 5.87 13.83
N PRO A 84 2.46 6.81 12.97
CA PRO A 84 2.60 8.22 13.35
C PRO A 84 1.28 8.88 13.79
N ILE A 85 0.13 8.34 13.39
CA ILE A 85 -1.18 8.88 13.78
C ILE A 85 -1.59 8.34 15.15
N THR A 86 -1.44 7.03 15.39
CA THR A 86 -2.02 6.35 16.56
C THR A 86 -1.02 6.06 17.66
N GLY A 87 0.29 6.12 17.38
CA GLY A 87 1.35 5.72 18.30
C GLY A 87 1.43 4.20 18.56
N ARG A 88 0.56 3.40 17.95
CA ARG A 88 0.55 1.93 18.07
C ARG A 88 1.68 1.30 17.25
N PRO A 89 2.05 0.03 17.47
CA PRO A 89 2.96 -0.68 16.57
C PRO A 89 2.50 -0.56 15.11
N MET A 90 3.43 -0.33 14.20
CA MET A 90 3.11 -0.14 12.79
C MET A 90 2.74 -1.48 12.14
N SER A 91 1.77 -1.46 11.22
CA SER A 91 1.48 -2.60 10.34
C SER A 91 2.68 -2.89 9.44
N GLY A 92 2.92 -4.17 9.16
CA GLY A 92 4.10 -4.63 8.41
C GLY A 92 3.75 -5.59 7.25
N SER A 93 4.77 -5.97 6.49
CA SER A 93 6.21 -5.79 6.72
C SER A 93 6.83 -4.58 6.00
N SER A 94 6.16 -3.90 5.06
CA SER A 94 6.64 -2.67 4.43
C SER A 94 6.30 -1.43 5.28
N SER A 95 6.61 -1.51 6.59
CA SER A 95 6.23 -0.53 7.61
C SER A 95 6.87 0.84 7.38
N GLY A 96 8.20 0.89 7.21
CA GLY A 96 8.93 2.13 6.94
C GLY A 96 8.56 2.73 5.58
N THR A 97 8.33 1.89 4.56
CA THR A 97 7.91 2.35 3.23
C THR A 97 6.57 3.10 3.31
N ALA A 98 5.57 2.52 3.99
CA ALA A 98 4.29 3.18 4.20
C ALA A 98 4.44 4.48 5.01
N MET A 99 5.24 4.46 6.07
CA MET A 99 5.50 5.66 6.87
C MET A 99 6.17 6.76 6.06
N ASN A 100 7.18 6.44 5.25
CA ASN A 100 7.93 7.43 4.48
C ASN A 100 7.08 8.07 3.36
N VAL A 101 6.15 7.31 2.78
CA VAL A 101 5.14 7.86 1.86
C VAL A 101 4.14 8.73 2.64
N PHE A 102 3.61 8.26 3.76
CA PHE A 102 2.67 9.01 4.59
C PHE A 102 3.27 10.31 5.12
N LEU A 103 4.52 10.31 5.52
CA LEU A 103 5.26 11.49 6.02
C LEU A 103 5.67 12.44 4.89
N GLY A 104 5.38 12.13 3.63
CA GLY A 104 5.80 12.94 2.48
C GLY A 104 7.31 12.94 2.23
N ILE A 105 8.04 11.96 2.75
CA ILE A 105 9.47 11.77 2.45
C ILE A 105 9.63 11.26 1.01
N ASN A 106 8.76 10.33 0.59
CA ASN A 106 8.71 9.80 -0.76
C ASN A 106 7.33 10.02 -1.39
N ASP A 107 7.28 10.15 -2.70
CA ASP A 107 6.04 10.25 -3.47
C ASP A 107 5.48 8.85 -3.80
N LEU A 108 6.38 7.88 -4.02
CA LEU A 108 6.07 6.49 -4.31
C LEU A 108 6.89 5.59 -3.38
N GLY A 109 6.28 4.56 -2.82
CA GLY A 109 6.94 3.51 -2.05
C GLY A 109 6.81 2.15 -2.75
N ILE A 110 7.90 1.40 -2.84
CA ILE A 110 7.91 0.04 -3.40
C ILE A 110 8.23 -0.96 -2.31
N GLY A 111 7.40 -1.99 -2.20
CA GLY A 111 7.56 -3.07 -1.23
C GLY A 111 7.30 -4.44 -1.82
N THR A 112 7.35 -5.46 -0.96
CA THR A 112 7.01 -6.84 -1.31
C THR A 112 5.88 -7.35 -0.43
N ASP A 113 4.92 -8.02 -1.04
CA ASP A 113 3.74 -8.59 -0.39
C ASP A 113 3.72 -10.11 -0.49
N GLY A 114 3.57 -10.78 0.65
CA GLY A 114 3.36 -12.22 0.70
C GLY A 114 2.04 -12.60 1.34
N GLY A 115 1.51 -11.73 2.19
CA GLY A 115 0.27 -11.96 2.93
C GLY A 115 -0.27 -10.65 3.52
N GLY A 116 -0.33 -9.58 2.70
CA GLY A 116 -0.78 -8.25 3.07
C GLY A 116 0.35 -7.28 3.43
N SER A 117 1.60 -7.62 3.16
CA SER A 117 2.78 -6.84 3.61
C SER A 117 2.98 -5.50 2.91
N VAL A 118 2.24 -5.20 1.84
CA VAL A 118 2.14 -3.88 1.20
C VAL A 118 0.76 -3.29 1.49
N LEU A 119 -0.30 -4.08 1.28
CA LEU A 119 -1.68 -3.61 1.39
C LEU A 119 -2.04 -3.19 2.82
N ALA A 120 -1.67 -3.98 3.84
CA ALA A 120 -2.02 -3.68 5.23
C ALA A 120 -1.34 -2.41 5.77
N PRO A 121 0.00 -2.21 5.66
CA PRO A 121 0.63 -0.98 6.13
C PRO A 121 0.15 0.27 5.37
N ALA A 122 -0.17 0.14 4.08
CA ALA A 122 -0.76 1.23 3.32
C ALA A 122 -2.16 1.59 3.83
N THR A 123 -3.04 0.60 4.05
CA THR A 123 -4.38 0.83 4.60
C THR A 123 -4.32 1.44 6.00
N ALA A 124 -3.39 1.00 6.84
CA ALA A 124 -3.20 1.53 8.20
C ALA A 124 -2.84 3.03 8.24
N LEU A 125 -2.38 3.59 7.12
CA LEU A 125 -2.02 5.02 6.96
C LEU A 125 -2.86 5.72 5.88
N ASN A 126 -3.99 5.15 5.47
CA ASN A 126 -4.89 5.72 4.47
C ASN A 126 -4.18 6.06 3.13
N LEU A 127 -3.29 5.18 2.67
CA LEU A 127 -2.59 5.29 1.40
C LEU A 127 -3.26 4.43 0.33
N TYR A 128 -3.20 4.85 -0.93
CA TYR A 128 -3.41 3.96 -2.06
C TYR A 128 -2.28 2.95 -2.13
N ALA A 129 -2.61 1.71 -2.49
CA ALA A 129 -1.59 0.68 -2.72
C ALA A 129 -2.09 -0.36 -3.71
N CYS A 130 -1.18 -0.91 -4.51
CA CYS A 130 -1.49 -2.07 -5.33
C CYS A 130 -0.41 -3.13 -5.24
N ILE A 131 -0.80 -4.38 -5.54
CA ILE A 131 0.10 -5.51 -5.76
C ILE A 131 -0.27 -6.21 -7.06
N HIS A 132 0.74 -6.73 -7.75
CA HIS A 132 0.52 -7.59 -8.90
C HIS A 132 1.62 -8.66 -8.94
N PRO A 133 1.30 -9.95 -9.20
CA PRO A 133 2.26 -11.06 -9.13
C PRO A 133 3.42 -10.97 -10.14
N ASP A 134 3.24 -10.23 -11.22
CA ASP A 134 4.25 -10.07 -12.27
C ASP A 134 4.79 -8.62 -12.37
N LEU A 135 4.43 -7.73 -11.43
CA LEU A 135 4.98 -6.37 -11.38
C LEU A 135 6.50 -6.42 -11.18
N PHE A 136 7.23 -5.61 -11.94
CA PHE A 136 8.69 -5.50 -11.89
C PHE A 136 9.43 -6.84 -12.10
N ARG A 137 8.83 -7.75 -12.85
CA ARG A 137 9.45 -9.03 -13.18
C ARG A 137 9.77 -9.11 -14.66
N GLU A 138 10.98 -9.55 -14.95
CA GLU A 138 11.35 -9.85 -16.33
C GLU A 138 10.70 -11.18 -16.77
N PRO A 139 10.23 -11.28 -18.01
CA PRO A 139 9.67 -12.50 -18.56
C PRO A 139 10.65 -13.69 -18.39
N GLY A 140 10.14 -14.81 -17.90
CA GLY A 140 10.96 -16.02 -17.69
C GLY A 140 11.70 -16.06 -16.36
N THR A 141 11.61 -15.05 -15.52
CA THR A 141 12.22 -15.07 -14.18
C THR A 141 11.54 -16.11 -13.28
N THR A 142 12.32 -17.00 -12.69
CA THR A 142 11.80 -18.00 -11.75
C THR A 142 11.34 -17.34 -10.47
N LYS A 143 10.06 -17.54 -10.12
CA LYS A 143 9.47 -17.03 -8.87
C LYS A 143 9.98 -17.87 -7.68
N GLN A 144 10.54 -17.21 -6.68
CA GLN A 144 10.93 -17.88 -5.44
C GLN A 144 9.69 -18.23 -4.60
N VAL A 145 9.50 -19.52 -4.37
CA VAL A 145 8.45 -20.01 -3.48
C VAL A 145 8.90 -19.87 -2.03
N LYS A 146 8.06 -19.23 -1.21
CA LYS A 146 8.22 -19.13 0.25
C LYS A 146 7.09 -19.89 0.93
N LYS A 147 7.26 -20.18 2.22
CA LYS A 147 6.25 -20.82 3.05
C LYS A 147 5.83 -19.87 4.18
N SER A 148 4.54 -19.68 4.31
CA SER A 148 3.98 -18.84 5.39
C SER A 148 4.00 -19.59 6.74
N THR A 149 3.74 -18.85 7.83
CA THR A 149 3.67 -19.40 9.20
C THR A 149 2.63 -20.51 9.37
N ASP A 150 1.55 -20.50 8.60
CA ASP A 150 0.50 -21.53 8.57
C ASP A 150 0.69 -22.58 7.45
N GLY A 151 1.88 -22.63 6.87
CA GLY A 151 2.31 -23.70 5.95
C GLY A 151 1.83 -23.52 4.51
N ILE A 152 1.31 -22.38 4.11
CA ILE A 152 0.87 -22.09 2.73
C ILE A 152 2.08 -21.67 1.90
N ASN A 153 2.26 -22.31 0.73
CA ASN A 153 3.25 -21.89 -0.23
C ASN A 153 2.76 -20.68 -1.02
N PHE A 154 3.64 -19.70 -1.23
CA PHE A 154 3.32 -18.49 -1.99
C PHE A 154 4.58 -17.92 -2.67
N CYS A 155 4.39 -17.15 -3.73
CA CYS A 155 5.43 -16.33 -4.35
C CYS A 155 5.16 -14.87 -4.00
N PRO A 156 6.09 -14.14 -3.34
CA PRO A 156 5.88 -12.73 -3.05
C PRO A 156 5.65 -11.91 -4.32
N SER A 157 4.69 -11.00 -4.30
CA SER A 157 4.49 -9.97 -5.32
C SER A 157 5.26 -8.71 -4.96
N PHE A 158 5.67 -7.92 -5.95
CA PHE A 158 5.94 -6.52 -5.72
C PHE A 158 4.63 -5.76 -5.58
N GLY A 159 4.72 -4.64 -4.89
CA GLY A 159 3.61 -3.71 -4.78
C GLY A 159 4.12 -2.29 -4.56
N MET A 160 3.23 -1.36 -4.80
CA MET A 160 3.47 0.07 -4.70
C MET A 160 2.46 0.71 -3.76
N MET A 161 2.84 1.83 -3.16
CA MET A 161 1.97 2.65 -2.35
C MET A 161 2.25 4.13 -2.56
N GLY A 162 1.23 4.96 -2.47
CA GLY A 162 1.31 6.40 -2.69
C GLY A 162 0.16 7.14 -2.00
N ARG A 163 0.36 8.43 -1.69
CA ARG A 163 -0.73 9.31 -1.28
C ARG A 163 -1.66 9.64 -2.45
N GLN A 164 -1.10 9.70 -3.65
CA GLN A 164 -1.81 9.98 -4.89
C GLN A 164 -1.86 8.73 -5.75
N LEU A 165 -3.05 8.40 -6.23
CA LEU A 165 -3.28 7.25 -7.10
C LEU A 165 -2.50 7.37 -8.42
N ASP A 166 -2.27 8.60 -8.89
CA ASP A 166 -1.64 8.88 -10.18
C ASP A 166 -0.21 8.35 -10.29
N HIS A 167 0.56 8.36 -9.19
CA HIS A 167 1.90 7.77 -9.19
C HIS A 167 1.86 6.26 -9.46
N ILE A 168 0.90 5.57 -8.87
CA ILE A 168 0.71 4.13 -9.07
C ILE A 168 0.21 3.87 -10.50
N LYS A 169 -0.75 4.66 -11.00
CA LYS A 169 -1.28 4.55 -12.36
C LYS A 169 -0.20 4.72 -13.41
N GLN A 170 0.68 5.72 -13.24
CA GLN A 170 1.77 5.99 -14.18
C GLN A 170 2.69 4.77 -14.33
N VAL A 171 3.12 4.17 -13.22
CA VAL A 171 3.99 2.99 -13.25
C VAL A 171 3.25 1.77 -13.81
N MET A 172 1.98 1.54 -13.42
CA MET A 172 1.18 0.43 -13.96
C MET A 172 0.95 0.54 -15.46
N THR A 173 0.85 1.77 -15.98
CA THR A 173 0.73 2.03 -17.42
C THR A 173 2.04 1.68 -18.15
N ASP A 174 3.18 2.11 -17.64
CA ASP A 174 4.49 1.82 -18.19
C ASP A 174 4.82 0.32 -18.19
N GLU A 175 4.50 -0.35 -17.11
CA GLU A 175 4.62 -1.82 -16.99
C GLU A 175 3.58 -2.58 -17.88
N GLY A 176 2.72 -1.87 -18.61
CA GLY A 176 1.77 -2.44 -19.57
C GLY A 176 0.54 -3.12 -18.95
N TRP A 177 0.24 -2.84 -17.68
CA TRP A 177 -0.94 -3.37 -16.98
C TRP A 177 -2.18 -2.49 -17.14
N LEU A 178 -2.01 -1.20 -17.48
CA LEU A 178 -3.08 -0.24 -17.80
C LEU A 178 -3.10 0.18 -19.26
N ALA A 179 -2.60 -0.66 -20.17
CA ALA A 179 -2.59 -0.37 -21.61
C ALA A 179 -3.95 -0.61 -22.32
N CYS A 180 -4.92 -1.20 -21.62
CA CYS A 180 -6.25 -1.47 -22.15
C CYS A 180 -7.22 -0.34 -21.82
N ASP A 181 -8.10 -0.04 -22.76
CA ASP A 181 -9.26 0.81 -22.49
C ASP A 181 -10.16 0.13 -21.45
N VAL A 182 -10.86 0.96 -20.68
CA VAL A 182 -11.88 0.48 -19.75
C VAL A 182 -12.95 -0.27 -20.55
N PRO A 183 -13.44 -1.44 -20.09
CA PRO A 183 -14.44 -2.20 -20.79
C PRO A 183 -15.68 -1.36 -21.12
N LYS A 184 -16.16 -1.40 -22.34
CA LYS A 184 -17.41 -0.74 -22.76
C LYS A 184 -18.65 -1.44 -22.20
N GLU A 185 -18.53 -2.75 -21.96
CA GLU A 185 -19.58 -3.55 -21.33
C GLU A 185 -19.36 -3.60 -19.83
N PRO A 186 -20.44 -3.47 -19.04
CA PRO A 186 -20.35 -3.52 -17.58
C PRO A 186 -19.83 -4.88 -17.10
N LEU A 187 -18.96 -4.86 -16.09
CA LEU A 187 -18.41 -6.09 -15.51
C LEU A 187 -19.31 -6.62 -14.40
N LEU A 188 -19.38 -7.95 -14.28
CA LEU A 188 -20.01 -8.58 -13.13
C LEU A 188 -19.11 -8.38 -11.90
N VAL A 189 -19.64 -7.72 -10.86
CA VAL A 189 -18.92 -7.31 -9.67
C VAL A 189 -19.49 -7.98 -8.43
N GLY A 190 -18.62 -8.64 -7.65
CA GLY A 190 -18.95 -9.13 -6.31
C GLY A 190 -18.59 -8.07 -5.27
N ILE A 191 -19.53 -7.65 -4.43
CA ILE A 191 -19.33 -6.62 -3.42
C ILE A 191 -19.64 -7.16 -2.02
N ASP A 192 -18.76 -6.89 -1.06
CA ASP A 192 -18.97 -7.14 0.36
C ASP A 192 -20.33 -6.58 0.80
N ASN A 193 -21.18 -7.41 1.42
CA ASN A 193 -22.52 -7.03 1.87
C ASN A 193 -22.51 -5.92 2.95
N GLY A 194 -21.38 -5.67 3.58
CA GLY A 194 -21.18 -4.52 4.48
C GLY A 194 -21.08 -3.17 3.77
N ILE A 195 -20.89 -3.16 2.43
CA ILE A 195 -20.80 -1.94 1.62
C ILE A 195 -22.19 -1.60 1.07
N SER A 196 -22.79 -0.48 1.55
CA SER A 196 -24.15 -0.09 1.16
C SER A 196 -24.24 0.53 -0.25
N GLU A 197 -23.26 1.38 -0.60
CA GLU A 197 -23.22 2.05 -1.91
C GLU A 197 -21.77 2.33 -2.35
N LEU A 198 -21.48 2.12 -3.61
CA LEU A 198 -20.24 2.52 -4.26
C LEU A 198 -20.53 3.41 -5.48
N VAL A 199 -19.85 4.54 -5.54
CA VAL A 199 -19.98 5.49 -6.65
C VAL A 199 -19.38 4.88 -7.94
N GLY A 200 -20.14 4.91 -9.03
CA GLY A 200 -19.64 4.56 -10.36
C GLY A 200 -19.81 3.09 -10.77
N ILE A 201 -20.55 2.31 -10.00
CA ILE A 201 -20.88 0.90 -10.36
C ILE A 201 -22.35 0.82 -10.79
N ASP A 202 -22.62 0.10 -11.90
CA ASP A 202 -23.98 -0.25 -12.30
C ASP A 202 -24.51 -1.34 -11.35
N GLN A 203 -25.52 -1.00 -10.56
CA GLN A 203 -26.13 -1.89 -9.58
C GLN A 203 -26.76 -3.15 -10.20
N ALA A 204 -27.12 -3.13 -11.48
CA ALA A 204 -27.72 -4.28 -12.17
C ALA A 204 -26.74 -5.46 -12.31
N LEU A 205 -25.43 -5.23 -12.14
CA LEU A 205 -24.37 -6.22 -12.29
C LEU A 205 -23.63 -6.50 -10.96
N VAL A 206 -24.21 -6.06 -9.87
CA VAL A 206 -23.66 -6.27 -8.53
C VAL A 206 -24.29 -7.50 -7.88
N SER A 207 -23.44 -8.36 -7.33
CA SER A 207 -23.82 -9.43 -6.40
C SER A 207 -23.22 -9.16 -5.03
N HIS A 208 -24.02 -9.29 -3.98
CA HIS A 208 -23.54 -9.14 -2.62
C HIS A 208 -22.91 -10.42 -2.11
N LEU A 209 -21.71 -10.29 -1.54
CA LEU A 209 -20.91 -11.39 -0.99
C LEU A 209 -20.94 -11.33 0.53
N ASP A 210 -21.14 -12.47 1.18
CA ASP A 210 -21.05 -12.56 2.64
C ASP A 210 -19.59 -12.58 3.08
N CYS A 211 -19.15 -11.45 3.62
CA CYS A 211 -17.80 -11.23 4.13
C CYS A 211 -17.77 -10.97 5.65
N GLU A 212 -18.89 -11.14 6.37
CA GLU A 212 -19.02 -10.74 7.77
C GLU A 212 -17.95 -11.36 8.68
N SER A 213 -17.62 -12.62 8.47
CA SER A 213 -16.63 -13.35 9.28
C SER A 213 -15.20 -13.33 8.72
N LYS A 214 -14.89 -12.53 7.68
CA LYS A 214 -13.58 -12.54 7.00
C LYS A 214 -12.36 -12.33 7.92
N HIS A 215 -12.52 -11.58 9.00
CA HIS A 215 -11.44 -11.31 9.96
C HIS A 215 -11.13 -12.51 10.86
N GLN A 216 -12.10 -13.37 11.11
CA GLN A 216 -11.97 -14.59 11.92
C GLN A 216 -11.59 -15.82 11.09
N MET A 217 -11.82 -15.79 9.77
CA MET A 217 -11.55 -16.93 8.90
C MET A 217 -10.04 -17.25 8.80
N PRO A 218 -9.67 -18.54 8.84
CA PRO A 218 -8.32 -18.98 8.48
C PRO A 218 -7.98 -18.60 7.03
N ARG A 219 -6.69 -18.32 6.75
CA ARG A 219 -6.25 -17.97 5.39
C ARG A 219 -6.61 -19.01 4.33
N LYS A 220 -6.57 -20.31 4.66
CA LYS A 220 -6.98 -21.37 3.73
C LYS A 220 -8.43 -21.22 3.27
N THR A 221 -9.33 -20.86 4.18
CA THR A 221 -10.74 -20.60 3.88
C THR A 221 -10.88 -19.36 2.99
N LEU A 222 -10.21 -18.26 3.34
CA LEU A 222 -10.24 -17.03 2.53
C LEU A 222 -9.68 -17.26 1.11
N ILE A 223 -8.61 -18.07 0.97
CA ILE A 223 -8.07 -18.45 -0.35
C ILE A 223 -9.09 -19.22 -1.16
N ALA A 224 -9.78 -20.18 -0.55
CA ALA A 224 -10.81 -20.97 -1.23
C ALA A 224 -11.98 -20.06 -1.69
N CYS A 225 -12.48 -19.19 -0.81
CA CYS A 225 -13.51 -18.22 -1.14
C CYS A 225 -13.08 -17.28 -2.28
N LEU A 226 -11.91 -16.66 -2.17
CA LEU A 226 -11.42 -15.71 -3.17
C LEU A 226 -11.21 -16.40 -4.53
N ASN A 227 -10.62 -17.59 -4.57
CA ASN A 227 -10.46 -18.33 -5.83
C ASN A 227 -11.80 -18.69 -6.46
N GLN A 228 -12.80 -19.10 -5.67
CA GLN A 228 -14.14 -19.35 -6.18
C GLN A 228 -14.75 -18.08 -6.76
N TRP A 229 -14.72 -16.98 -6.03
CA TRP A 229 -15.28 -15.70 -6.49
C TRP A 229 -14.58 -15.15 -7.74
N LEU A 230 -13.27 -15.34 -7.88
CA LEU A 230 -12.53 -14.94 -9.08
C LEU A 230 -12.93 -15.74 -10.35
N GLU A 231 -13.58 -16.90 -10.21
CA GLU A 231 -14.18 -17.60 -11.35
C GLU A 231 -15.57 -17.07 -11.71
N GLU A 232 -16.30 -16.50 -10.75
CA GLU A 232 -17.66 -16.01 -10.91
C GLU A 232 -17.71 -14.52 -11.27
N TYR A 233 -16.82 -13.70 -10.68
CA TYR A 233 -16.80 -12.25 -10.81
C TYR A 233 -15.50 -11.76 -11.43
N ARG A 234 -15.60 -10.78 -12.30
CA ARG A 234 -14.41 -10.16 -12.88
C ARG A 234 -13.75 -9.16 -11.93
N LEU A 235 -14.52 -8.52 -11.04
CA LEU A 235 -14.03 -7.65 -9.99
C LEU A 235 -14.71 -8.01 -8.66
N ILE A 236 -13.94 -8.02 -7.59
CA ILE A 236 -14.41 -8.25 -6.23
C ILE A 236 -13.99 -7.04 -5.39
N ILE A 237 -14.92 -6.50 -4.60
CA ILE A 237 -14.68 -5.35 -3.74
C ILE A 237 -15.06 -5.70 -2.30
N THR A 238 -14.09 -5.61 -1.39
CA THR A 238 -14.31 -5.79 0.04
C THR A 238 -13.85 -4.56 0.81
N GLU A 239 -14.44 -4.30 1.98
CA GLU A 239 -13.92 -3.30 2.90
C GLU A 239 -12.94 -3.95 3.87
N GLU A 240 -11.77 -3.37 4.06
CA GLU A 240 -10.74 -3.83 4.96
C GLU A 240 -10.52 -2.84 6.11
N GLY A 241 -10.29 -3.33 7.30
CA GLY A 241 -9.98 -2.49 8.46
C GLY A 241 -11.11 -2.34 9.49
N PRO A 242 -10.88 -1.49 10.52
CA PRO A 242 -9.70 -0.63 10.71
C PRO A 242 -8.44 -1.43 11.05
N ILE A 243 -7.43 -1.36 10.15
CA ILE A 243 -6.22 -2.19 10.22
C ILE A 243 -5.36 -1.82 11.43
N ASP A 244 -5.12 -2.79 12.31
CA ASP A 244 -4.26 -2.71 13.49
C ASP A 244 -4.55 -1.50 14.41
N LEU A 245 -5.79 -0.97 14.34
CA LEU A 245 -6.22 0.15 15.18
C LEU A 245 -6.61 -0.31 16.59
N VAL A 246 -7.29 -1.42 16.71
CA VAL A 246 -7.74 -2.01 17.99
C VAL A 246 -6.87 -3.20 18.36
N GLY A 247 -6.74 -4.16 17.45
CA GLY A 247 -5.92 -5.36 17.61
C GLY A 247 -4.50 -5.24 17.05
N MET A 248 -3.86 -6.40 16.90
CA MET A 248 -2.53 -6.57 16.30
C MET A 248 -2.56 -7.80 15.39
N GLY A 249 -2.78 -7.61 14.09
CA GLY A 249 -2.97 -8.67 13.11
C GLY A 249 -1.68 -9.40 12.76
N ASP A 250 -1.03 -10.05 13.73
CA ASP A 250 0.22 -10.79 13.58
C ASP A 250 0.05 -12.24 14.04
N THR A 251 0.30 -13.20 13.15
CA THR A 251 0.13 -14.62 13.41
C THR A 251 1.06 -15.13 14.52
N VAL A 252 2.29 -14.58 14.62
CA VAL A 252 3.24 -14.99 15.68
C VAL A 252 2.70 -14.61 17.05
N PHE A 253 2.10 -13.41 17.15
CA PHE A 253 1.48 -12.96 18.41
C PHE A 253 0.22 -13.76 18.72
N GLY A 254 -0.64 -13.98 17.74
CA GLY A 254 -1.95 -14.58 17.95
C GLY A 254 -1.97 -16.12 18.13
N HIS A 255 -0.79 -16.80 18.11
CA HIS A 255 -0.77 -18.27 18.19
C HIS A 255 -0.71 -18.82 19.63
N PHE A 256 -0.50 -17.99 20.66
CA PHE A 256 -0.24 -18.47 22.03
C PHE A 256 -1.48 -19.02 22.72
N ASP A 257 -2.59 -18.28 22.68
CA ASP A 257 -3.84 -18.64 23.33
C ASP A 257 -5.06 -17.97 22.66
N GLU A 258 -6.26 -18.29 23.14
CA GLU A 258 -7.51 -17.71 22.59
C GLU A 258 -7.58 -16.19 22.80
N TYR A 259 -6.97 -15.66 23.84
CA TYR A 259 -6.98 -14.22 24.11
C TYR A 259 -6.14 -13.48 23.09
N THR A 260 -4.90 -13.92 22.84
CA THR A 260 -4.02 -13.33 21.85
C THR A 260 -4.53 -13.56 20.42
N GLN A 261 -5.22 -14.69 20.17
CA GLN A 261 -5.89 -14.95 18.90
C GLN A 261 -7.00 -13.92 18.62
N ARG A 262 -7.80 -13.56 19.62
CA ARG A 262 -8.82 -12.49 19.49
C ARG A 262 -8.17 -11.15 19.17
N ILE A 263 -7.10 -10.78 19.87
CA ILE A 263 -6.35 -9.54 19.55
C ILE A 263 -5.80 -9.56 18.12
N GLN A 264 -5.35 -10.72 17.63
CA GLN A 264 -4.92 -10.87 16.24
C GLN A 264 -6.09 -10.66 15.27
N GLN A 265 -7.26 -11.22 15.55
CA GLN A 265 -8.47 -11.06 14.72
C GLN A 265 -8.96 -9.61 14.73
N ASP A 266 -8.90 -8.92 15.87
CA ASP A 266 -9.21 -7.50 16.03
C ASP A 266 -8.23 -6.57 15.28
N GLY A 267 -7.16 -7.11 14.69
CA GLY A 267 -6.32 -6.44 13.69
C GLY A 267 -7.04 -6.20 12.37
N ASN A 268 -8.23 -6.77 12.18
CA ASN A 268 -9.17 -6.55 11.08
C ASN A 268 -8.56 -6.67 9.68
N LYS A 269 -7.63 -7.63 9.53
CA LYS A 269 -7.03 -7.99 8.24
C LYS A 269 -7.85 -9.12 7.61
N GLY A 270 -8.63 -8.81 6.60
CA GLY A 270 -9.46 -9.75 5.86
C GLY A 270 -8.77 -10.35 4.64
N PHE A 271 -9.34 -10.12 3.46
CA PHE A 271 -8.84 -10.66 2.17
C PHE A 271 -7.46 -10.13 1.78
N LEU A 272 -7.05 -8.95 2.23
CA LEU A 272 -5.69 -8.44 1.95
C LEU A 272 -4.57 -9.41 2.37
N ARG A 273 -4.83 -10.34 3.32
CA ARG A 273 -3.88 -11.39 3.72
C ARG A 273 -3.66 -12.49 2.67
N VAL A 274 -4.54 -12.59 1.68
CA VAL A 274 -4.57 -13.74 0.75
C VAL A 274 -4.51 -13.35 -0.74
N VAL A 275 -4.69 -12.08 -1.10
CA VAL A 275 -4.62 -11.62 -2.50
C VAL A 275 -3.38 -12.14 -3.21
N ASN A 276 -2.19 -11.93 -2.62
CA ASN A 276 -0.95 -12.44 -3.18
C ASN A 276 -0.91 -13.97 -3.25
N MET A 277 -1.49 -14.65 -2.25
CA MET A 277 -1.52 -16.13 -2.20
C MET A 277 -2.39 -16.73 -3.31
N CYS A 278 -3.40 -16.00 -3.77
CA CYS A 278 -4.23 -16.33 -4.94
C CYS A 278 -3.60 -15.87 -6.27
N GLN A 279 -2.40 -15.30 -6.26
CA GLN A 279 -1.72 -14.73 -7.43
C GLN A 279 -2.63 -13.72 -8.19
N SER A 280 -3.39 -12.93 -7.45
CA SER A 280 -4.36 -11.96 -7.97
C SER A 280 -3.79 -10.55 -7.92
N PHE A 281 -4.34 -9.66 -8.73
CA PHE A 281 -4.19 -8.22 -8.57
C PHE A 281 -5.01 -7.74 -7.37
N GLY A 282 -4.49 -6.77 -6.63
CA GLY A 282 -5.20 -6.08 -5.55
C GLY A 282 -4.86 -4.61 -5.51
N LEU A 283 -5.89 -3.78 -5.33
CA LEU A 283 -5.79 -2.32 -5.23
C LEU A 283 -6.54 -1.84 -3.98
N ILE A 284 -5.84 -1.15 -3.07
CA ILE A 284 -6.44 -0.46 -1.92
C ILE A 284 -6.80 0.97 -2.31
N VAL A 285 -8.02 1.36 -1.97
CA VAL A 285 -8.55 2.72 -2.09
C VAL A 285 -8.98 3.20 -0.70
N PRO A 286 -8.37 4.24 -0.12
CA PRO A 286 -8.76 4.76 1.20
C PRO A 286 -10.21 5.20 1.25
N THR A 287 -10.96 4.85 2.31
CA THR A 287 -12.35 5.27 2.50
C THR A 287 -12.48 6.69 3.06
N GLY A 288 -11.40 7.24 3.61
CA GLY A 288 -11.39 8.48 4.39
C GLY A 288 -11.62 8.27 5.89
N GLU A 289 -12.00 7.06 6.31
CA GLU A 289 -11.96 6.66 7.72
C GLU A 289 -10.57 6.15 8.08
N LEU A 290 -10.18 6.35 9.35
CA LEU A 290 -8.85 5.97 9.80
C LEU A 290 -8.61 4.46 9.66
N SER A 291 -7.52 4.11 8.99
CA SER A 291 -7.04 2.73 8.78
C SER A 291 -8.04 1.83 8.03
N ARG A 292 -8.92 2.39 7.20
CA ARG A 292 -9.90 1.66 6.37
C ARG A 292 -9.68 1.89 4.88
N GLY A 293 -9.95 0.86 4.10
CA GLY A 293 -9.83 0.93 2.65
C GLY A 293 -10.75 -0.07 1.95
N TYR A 294 -11.20 0.27 0.75
CA TYR A 294 -11.77 -0.70 -0.16
C TYR A 294 -10.65 -1.45 -0.86
N LEU A 295 -10.73 -2.78 -0.83
CA LEU A 295 -9.83 -3.67 -1.56
C LEU A 295 -10.53 -4.18 -2.81
N LEU A 296 -10.04 -3.76 -3.97
CA LEU A 296 -10.50 -4.17 -5.29
C LEU A 296 -9.59 -5.30 -5.77
N MET A 297 -10.16 -6.45 -6.10
CA MET A 297 -9.43 -7.66 -6.49
C MET A 297 -9.93 -8.22 -7.80
N CYS A 298 -9.03 -8.67 -8.68
CA CYS A 298 -9.36 -9.38 -9.90
C CYS A 298 -8.25 -10.36 -10.29
N LYS A 299 -8.52 -11.21 -11.30
CA LYS A 299 -7.45 -12.05 -11.88
C LYS A 299 -6.34 -11.16 -12.42
N SER A 300 -5.09 -11.48 -12.10
CA SER A 300 -3.93 -10.66 -12.53
C SER A 300 -3.75 -10.61 -14.05
N SER A 301 -4.29 -11.60 -14.77
CA SER A 301 -4.28 -11.62 -16.25
C SER A 301 -5.38 -10.76 -16.88
N ASP A 302 -6.40 -10.32 -16.13
CA ASP A 302 -7.53 -9.55 -16.64
C ASP A 302 -7.22 -8.04 -16.64
N LYS A 303 -6.52 -7.57 -17.68
CA LYS A 303 -6.14 -6.16 -17.81
C LYS A 303 -7.32 -5.20 -17.89
N GLU A 304 -8.46 -5.62 -18.43
CA GLU A 304 -9.68 -4.81 -18.48
C GLU A 304 -10.26 -4.61 -17.07
N ALA A 305 -10.32 -5.67 -16.26
CA ALA A 305 -10.76 -5.56 -14.87
C ALA A 305 -9.79 -4.71 -14.03
N ILE A 306 -8.48 -4.81 -14.29
CA ILE A 306 -7.47 -3.92 -13.65
C ILE A 306 -7.73 -2.46 -14.05
N ALA A 307 -7.93 -2.16 -15.34
CA ALA A 307 -8.24 -0.83 -15.82
C ALA A 307 -9.54 -0.28 -15.19
N TYR A 308 -10.56 -1.10 -15.10
CA TYR A 308 -11.83 -0.75 -14.45
C TYR A 308 -11.65 -0.49 -12.94
N ALA A 309 -10.84 -1.30 -12.26
CA ALA A 309 -10.52 -1.07 -10.84
C ALA A 309 -9.86 0.30 -10.61
N PHE A 310 -8.95 0.71 -11.49
CA PHE A 310 -8.33 2.04 -11.41
C PHE A 310 -9.28 3.19 -11.76
N GLU A 311 -10.22 2.98 -12.69
CA GLU A 311 -11.27 3.96 -12.97
C GLU A 311 -12.17 4.16 -11.76
N LEU A 312 -12.65 3.06 -11.15
CA LEU A 312 -13.43 3.10 -9.92
C LEU A 312 -12.66 3.79 -8.79
N ALA A 313 -11.41 3.41 -8.59
CA ALA A 313 -10.54 4.02 -7.58
C ALA A 313 -10.43 5.55 -7.74
N SER A 314 -10.38 6.03 -8.99
CA SER A 314 -10.36 7.47 -9.28
C SER A 314 -11.68 8.17 -8.93
N LYS A 315 -12.83 7.47 -9.03
CA LYS A 315 -14.16 7.98 -8.67
C LYS A 315 -14.44 7.88 -7.17
N MET A 316 -13.94 6.82 -6.52
CA MET A 316 -14.13 6.54 -5.10
C MET A 316 -13.17 7.33 -4.22
N GLY A 317 -12.04 7.76 -4.78
CA GLY A 317 -10.98 8.45 -4.07
C GLY A 317 -11.50 9.70 -3.37
N ARG A 318 -11.13 9.87 -2.10
CA ARG A 318 -11.49 11.05 -1.32
C ARG A 318 -10.34 12.07 -1.35
N PRO A 319 -10.64 13.35 -1.21
CA PRO A 319 -9.59 14.35 -1.05
C PRO A 319 -8.73 14.01 0.18
N GLU A 320 -7.46 14.30 0.07
CA GLU A 320 -6.49 14.11 1.15
C GLU A 320 -6.93 14.88 2.41
N ASP A 321 -6.78 14.26 3.57
CA ASP A 321 -7.08 14.93 4.84
C ASP A 321 -6.10 16.06 5.09
N SER A 322 -6.62 17.29 5.06
CA SER A 322 -5.84 18.51 5.23
C SER A 322 -5.13 18.58 6.60
N LEU A 323 -5.73 17.99 7.64
CA LEU A 323 -5.15 17.98 8.98
C LEU A 323 -3.93 17.06 9.03
N SER A 324 -4.04 15.84 8.48
CA SER A 324 -2.89 14.93 8.37
C SER A 324 -1.77 15.53 7.54
N ARG A 325 -2.10 16.18 6.43
CA ARG A 325 -1.13 16.88 5.60
C ARG A 325 -0.40 17.97 6.37
N GLN A 326 -1.13 18.80 7.08
CA GLN A 326 -0.57 19.90 7.88
C GLN A 326 0.43 19.40 8.94
N TYR A 327 0.09 18.32 9.66
CA TYR A 327 0.92 17.81 10.76
C TYR A 327 2.06 16.90 10.32
N PHE A 328 1.87 16.14 9.24
CA PHE A 328 2.79 15.07 8.88
C PHE A 328 3.58 15.32 7.58
N GLU A 329 3.09 16.14 6.67
CA GLU A 329 3.75 16.39 5.38
C GLU A 329 4.36 17.81 5.29
N GLU A 330 3.64 18.84 5.75
CA GLU A 330 4.08 20.23 5.63
C GLU A 330 5.16 20.60 6.66
N ALA A 331 6.38 20.10 6.45
CA ALA A 331 7.54 20.44 7.28
C ALA A 331 7.86 21.95 7.30
N LYS A 332 7.38 22.72 6.32
CA LYS A 332 7.57 24.15 6.18
C LYS A 332 7.11 24.92 7.43
N ASN A 333 5.94 24.57 7.96
CA ASN A 333 5.40 25.23 9.16
C ASN A 333 6.25 24.93 10.41
N TYR A 334 6.85 23.75 10.48
CA TYR A 334 7.68 23.35 11.61
C TYR A 334 9.01 24.13 11.66
N PHE A 335 9.63 24.37 10.51
CA PHE A 335 10.87 25.14 10.42
C PHE A 335 10.65 26.64 10.60
N GLU A 336 9.56 27.21 10.13
CA GLU A 336 9.21 28.60 10.36
C GLU A 336 9.00 28.89 11.85
N ILE A 337 8.30 28.03 12.58
CA ILE A 337 8.14 28.15 14.04
C ILE A 337 9.49 28.06 14.74
N GLY A 338 10.36 27.11 14.37
CA GLY A 338 11.70 26.94 14.95
C GLY A 338 12.63 28.14 14.72
N VAL A 339 12.55 28.76 13.55
CA VAL A 339 13.35 29.95 13.20
C VAL A 339 12.87 31.19 13.97
N HIS A 340 11.57 31.37 14.14
CA HIS A 340 11.02 32.47 14.91
C HIS A 340 11.35 32.38 16.40
N LEU A 341 11.28 31.19 16.99
CA LEU A 341 11.67 30.99 18.39
C LEU A 341 13.17 31.26 18.64
N ARG A 342 14.03 30.97 17.69
CA ARG A 342 15.50 31.27 17.80
C ARG A 342 15.81 32.76 17.58
N ARG A 343 15.05 33.50 16.79
CA ARG A 343 15.24 34.94 16.58
C ARG A 343 14.84 35.78 17.80
N GLY A 344 14.01 35.25 18.70
CA GLY A 344 13.62 35.92 19.94
C GLY A 344 14.61 35.72 21.09
N CYS A 345 15.69 34.96 20.90
CA CYS A 345 16.70 34.68 21.93
C CYS A 345 18.03 35.42 21.73
N TYR A 346 18.11 36.39 20.82
CA TYR A 346 19.31 37.25 20.66
C TYR A 346 18.97 38.72 20.87
#